data_4fa59d2a29a50979c466a8371b676d28
#
_entry.id   4fa59d2a29a50979c466a8371b676d28
#
_cell.length_a   1.000
_cell.length_b   1.000
_cell.length_c   1.000
_cell.angle_alpha   90.00
_cell.angle_beta   90.00
_cell.angle_gamma   90.00
#
_symmetry.space_group_name_H-M   'P 1'
#
loop_
_entity.id
_entity.type
_entity.pdbx_description
1 polymer ?
#
loop_
_entity_poly.entity_id
_entity_poly.type
_entity_poly.pdbx_seq_one_letter_code
_entity_poly.pdbx_strand_id
1 'polypeptide(L)'
;MIEAKEITYEYPDGTKALHGVNFNVEKGSMVALLGPNGAGKSTLFLHFNGIIQPSSGQIEIAEELLKYGKDDLNKARQKVGIVFQNPDDQLFAPTVVEDVAFGPLNMGLSRDEVENRVSKALKKVGMAGFEDKAPHHLSGGQKKRVAIAGILAMEPKIMVLDEPTSGLDPKGASQILKLLYKLNEEGMTIIISTHDVDMVPLYADKIYIISGGEIIKEGNPHDVFGDVETIRKANLRLPRIAHLMEILKKEDKLSFSGEYPLTIGEARKSLLEYIESDFNRG
;
A
#
# COMPACT_ATOMS: atom_id res chain seq x y z
N MET A 1 2.98 14.13 5.06
CA MET A 1 1.64 13.72 5.51
C MET A 1 1.68 12.70 6.65
N ILE A 2 2.50 11.65 6.56
CA ILE A 2 2.95 10.82 7.69
C ILE A 2 4.46 10.96 7.78
N GLU A 3 4.98 11.19 8.98
CA GLU A 3 6.40 11.17 9.26
C GLU A 3 6.65 10.30 10.50
N ALA A 4 7.39 9.22 10.34
CA ALA A 4 7.83 8.33 11.42
C ALA A 4 9.34 8.46 11.57
N LYS A 5 9.81 8.76 12.80
CA LYS A 5 11.21 9.04 13.12
C LYS A 5 11.70 8.04 14.16
N GLU A 6 12.74 7.29 13.82
CA GLU A 6 13.46 6.37 14.71
C GLU A 6 12.52 5.40 15.45
N ILE A 7 11.53 4.83 14.73
CA ILE A 7 10.54 3.93 15.32
C ILE A 7 11.19 2.60 15.67
N THR A 8 11.16 2.26 16.96
CA THR A 8 11.47 0.91 17.43
C THR A 8 10.23 0.27 18.04
N TYR A 9 10.13 -1.04 17.91
CA TYR A 9 9.03 -1.77 18.55
C TYR A 9 9.44 -3.19 18.92
N GLU A 10 9.11 -3.57 20.14
CA GLU A 10 9.29 -4.91 20.68
C GLU A 10 7.94 -5.42 21.19
N TYR A 11 7.55 -6.60 20.72
CA TYR A 11 6.34 -7.28 21.19
C TYR A 11 6.49 -7.76 22.65
N PRO A 12 5.37 -8.03 23.37
CA PRO A 12 5.44 -8.51 24.76
C PRO A 12 6.19 -9.84 24.95
N ASP A 13 6.33 -10.62 23.88
CA ASP A 13 7.10 -11.87 23.89
C ASP A 13 8.62 -11.69 23.68
N GLY A 14 9.08 -10.42 23.60
CA GLY A 14 10.49 -10.07 23.38
C GLY A 14 10.91 -10.01 21.90
N THR A 15 9.99 -10.26 20.97
CA THR A 15 10.30 -10.16 19.53
C THR A 15 10.47 -8.71 19.11
N LYS A 16 11.67 -8.33 18.70
CA LYS A 16 11.96 -7.00 18.14
C LYS A 16 11.55 -6.96 16.68
N ALA A 17 10.54 -6.14 16.35
CA ALA A 17 9.96 -6.07 15.03
C ALA A 17 10.41 -4.85 14.22
N LEU A 18 10.79 -3.74 14.88
CA LEU A 18 11.28 -2.51 14.23
C LEU A 18 12.52 -1.98 14.95
N HIS A 19 13.50 -1.52 14.17
CA HIS A 19 14.83 -1.13 14.63
C HIS A 19 15.24 0.27 14.12
N GLY A 20 14.58 1.33 14.61
CA GLY A 20 14.90 2.71 14.22
C GLY A 20 14.39 3.07 12.84
N VAL A 21 13.17 2.66 12.50
CA VAL A 21 12.56 2.92 11.20
C VAL A 21 12.27 4.40 11.01
N ASN A 22 12.78 4.95 9.89
CA ASN A 22 12.42 6.27 9.38
C ASN A 22 11.55 6.09 8.13
N PHE A 23 10.36 6.75 8.11
CA PHE A 23 9.41 6.59 7.02
C PHE A 23 8.63 7.89 6.81
N ASN A 24 8.67 8.42 5.58
CA ASN A 24 8.02 9.68 5.26
C ASN A 24 7.13 9.54 4.02
N VAL A 25 5.89 10.04 4.13
CA VAL A 25 4.88 10.02 3.07
C VAL A 25 4.36 11.42 2.83
N GLU A 26 4.46 11.87 1.60
CA GLU A 26 3.94 13.15 1.16
C GLU A 26 2.42 13.10 0.94
N LYS A 27 1.79 14.27 0.99
CA LYS A 27 0.36 14.38 0.74
C LYS A 27 0.03 14.05 -0.73
N GLY A 28 -0.95 13.18 -0.94
CA GLY A 28 -1.42 12.80 -2.27
C GLY A 28 -0.52 11.81 -2.99
N SER A 29 0.58 11.34 -2.36
CA SER A 29 1.44 10.32 -2.96
C SER A 29 0.90 8.91 -2.77
N MET A 30 1.32 8.02 -3.67
CA MET A 30 1.11 6.57 -3.58
C MET A 30 2.44 5.88 -3.28
N VAL A 31 2.57 5.33 -2.08
CA VAL A 31 3.82 4.77 -1.55
C VAL A 31 3.70 3.26 -1.40
N ALA A 32 4.72 2.53 -1.86
CA ALA A 32 4.83 1.09 -1.68
C ALA A 32 5.87 0.74 -0.61
N LEU A 33 5.50 -0.13 0.32
CA LEU A 33 6.41 -0.76 1.30
C LEU A 33 6.65 -2.21 0.90
N LEU A 34 7.83 -2.50 0.40
CA LEU A 34 8.26 -3.83 -0.01
C LEU A 34 9.08 -4.51 1.09
N GLY A 35 8.99 -5.81 1.18
CA GLY A 35 9.80 -6.61 2.10
C GLY A 35 9.27 -8.04 2.22
N PRO A 36 10.10 -8.98 2.67
CA PRO A 36 9.67 -10.36 2.90
C PRO A 36 8.63 -10.45 4.03
N ASN A 37 8.01 -11.62 4.16
CA ASN A 37 7.13 -11.91 5.29
C ASN A 37 7.92 -11.84 6.60
N GLY A 38 7.33 -11.23 7.63
CA GLY A 38 8.00 -11.01 8.91
C GLY A 38 8.99 -9.84 8.96
N ALA A 39 9.14 -9.06 7.87
CA ALA A 39 10.05 -7.91 7.84
C ALA A 39 9.64 -6.72 8.69
N GLY A 40 8.41 -6.70 9.26
CA GLY A 40 7.89 -5.60 10.08
C GLY A 40 6.86 -4.70 9.38
N LYS A 41 6.43 -5.01 8.13
CA LYS A 41 5.48 -4.18 7.35
C LYS A 41 4.18 -3.91 8.09
N SER A 42 3.46 -4.95 8.47
CA SER A 42 2.18 -4.83 9.21
C SER A 42 2.36 -4.16 10.56
N THR A 43 3.46 -4.47 11.26
CA THR A 43 3.81 -3.82 12.53
C THR A 43 3.99 -2.31 12.35
N LEU A 44 4.72 -1.87 11.31
CA LEU A 44 4.90 -0.45 11.01
C LEU A 44 3.55 0.23 10.72
N PHE A 45 2.67 -0.42 9.96
CA PHE A 45 1.36 0.13 9.61
C PHE A 45 0.44 0.32 10.83
N LEU A 46 0.47 -0.59 11.80
CA LEU A 46 -0.32 -0.48 13.02
C LEU A 46 0.06 0.73 13.89
N HIS A 47 1.26 1.27 13.72
CA HIS A 47 1.68 2.49 14.40
C HIS A 47 1.03 3.75 13.81
N PHE A 48 0.72 3.77 12.49
CA PHE A 48 0.26 4.97 11.82
C PHE A 48 -1.12 5.48 12.25
N ASN A 49 -1.95 4.64 12.87
CA ASN A 49 -3.23 5.06 13.46
C ASN A 49 -3.33 4.75 14.97
N GLY A 50 -2.18 4.47 15.60
CA GLY A 50 -2.09 4.24 17.03
C GLY A 50 -2.79 2.97 17.52
N ILE A 51 -2.86 1.91 16.69
CA ILE A 51 -3.29 0.57 17.16
C ILE A 51 -2.25 0.04 18.16
N ILE A 52 -0.96 0.25 17.84
CA ILE A 52 0.15 -0.02 18.74
C ILE A 52 0.99 1.24 18.93
N GLN A 53 1.59 1.36 20.10
CA GLN A 53 2.50 2.45 20.45
C GLN A 53 3.96 2.00 20.27
N PRO A 54 4.84 2.79 19.62
CA PRO A 54 6.24 2.43 19.50
C PRO A 54 6.93 2.37 20.88
N SER A 55 7.95 1.50 20.98
CA SER A 55 8.81 1.45 22.16
C SER A 55 9.67 2.70 22.28
N SER A 56 10.12 3.26 21.16
CA SER A 56 10.78 4.57 21.05
C SER A 56 10.53 5.18 19.68
N GLY A 57 10.87 6.45 19.51
CA GLY A 57 10.62 7.25 18.32
C GLY A 57 9.30 8.01 18.38
N GLN A 58 8.96 8.68 17.30
CA GLN A 58 7.74 9.49 17.22
C GLN A 58 7.11 9.44 15.83
N ILE A 59 5.79 9.66 15.79
CA ILE A 59 5.01 9.68 14.55
C ILE A 59 4.25 10.99 14.49
N GLU A 60 4.32 11.65 13.34
CA GLU A 60 3.53 12.82 13.01
C GLU A 60 2.55 12.49 11.89
N ILE A 61 1.28 12.90 12.03
CA ILE A 61 0.22 12.71 11.06
C ILE A 61 -0.37 14.06 10.72
N ALA A 62 -0.23 14.49 9.46
CA ALA A 62 -0.67 15.80 9.01
C ALA A 62 -0.11 16.94 9.87
N GLU A 63 1.21 16.86 10.18
CA GLU A 63 1.96 17.85 10.97
C GLU A 63 1.58 17.90 12.47
N GLU A 64 0.84 16.91 12.94
CA GLU A 64 0.48 16.77 14.35
C GLU A 64 1.14 15.51 14.94
N LEU A 65 1.83 15.67 16.06
CA LEU A 65 2.42 14.54 16.79
C LEU A 65 1.33 13.58 17.29
N LEU A 66 1.46 12.30 16.95
CA LEU A 66 0.56 11.26 17.43
C LEU A 66 0.73 11.06 18.93
N LYS A 67 -0.32 11.33 19.65
CA LYS A 67 -0.44 11.08 21.10
C LYS A 67 -1.38 9.89 21.34
N TYR A 68 -1.17 9.19 22.45
CA TYR A 68 -1.88 7.93 22.75
C TYR A 68 -3.03 8.12 23.75
N GLY A 69 -3.48 9.35 23.96
CA GLY A 69 -4.73 9.64 24.65
C GLY A 69 -5.94 9.25 23.81
N LYS A 70 -7.06 8.88 24.44
CA LYS A 70 -8.27 8.41 23.76
C LYS A 70 -8.74 9.36 22.65
N ASP A 71 -8.80 10.66 22.93
CA ASP A 71 -9.29 11.65 21.96
C ASP A 71 -8.29 11.87 20.81
N ASP A 72 -6.99 11.82 21.10
CA ASP A 72 -5.95 11.94 20.07
C ASP A 72 -5.93 10.73 19.14
N LEU A 73 -6.10 9.53 19.70
CA LEU A 73 -6.24 8.30 18.89
C LEU A 73 -7.48 8.33 18.00
N ASN A 74 -8.61 8.83 18.51
CA ASN A 74 -9.82 8.99 17.70
C ASN A 74 -9.58 9.96 16.52
N LYS A 75 -8.90 11.09 16.76
CA LYS A 75 -8.52 12.02 15.68
C LYS A 75 -7.57 11.39 14.67
N ALA A 76 -6.57 10.62 15.12
CA ALA A 76 -5.64 9.92 14.26
C ALA A 76 -6.37 8.90 13.36
N ARG A 77 -7.27 8.09 13.92
CA ARG A 77 -8.07 7.09 13.21
C ARG A 77 -9.05 7.68 12.19
N GLN A 78 -9.51 8.90 12.42
CA GLN A 78 -10.29 9.65 11.41
C GLN A 78 -9.41 10.12 10.24
N LYS A 79 -8.12 10.40 10.47
CA LYS A 79 -7.19 10.84 9.43
C LYS A 79 -6.58 9.67 8.67
N VAL A 80 -6.30 8.55 9.34
CA VAL A 80 -5.60 7.37 8.80
C VAL A 80 -6.48 6.14 8.94
N GLY A 81 -7.00 5.65 7.84
CA GLY A 81 -7.71 4.37 7.76
C GLY A 81 -6.76 3.23 7.40
N ILE A 82 -6.91 2.08 8.06
CA ILE A 82 -6.13 0.86 7.76
C ILE A 82 -7.05 -0.22 7.22
N VAL A 83 -6.63 -0.85 6.12
CA VAL A 83 -7.24 -2.07 5.57
C VAL A 83 -6.30 -3.23 5.83
N PHE A 84 -6.76 -4.23 6.58
CA PHE A 84 -5.97 -5.39 6.94
C PHE A 84 -5.79 -6.37 5.78
N GLN A 85 -4.74 -7.18 5.86
CA GLN A 85 -4.41 -8.19 4.87
C GLN A 85 -5.56 -9.19 4.68
N ASN A 86 -6.10 -9.72 5.76
CA ASN A 86 -7.25 -10.61 5.72
C ASN A 86 -8.53 -9.80 6.03
N PRO A 87 -9.50 -9.69 5.09
CA PRO A 87 -10.72 -8.94 5.33
C PRO A 87 -11.62 -9.57 6.42
N ASP A 88 -11.46 -10.86 6.73
CA ASP A 88 -12.22 -11.52 7.80
C ASP A 88 -11.80 -11.05 9.20
N ASP A 89 -10.62 -10.45 9.34
CA ASP A 89 -10.17 -9.82 10.58
C ASP A 89 -10.76 -8.40 10.78
N GLN A 90 -11.41 -7.86 9.74
CA GLN A 90 -11.96 -6.51 9.72
C GLN A 90 -13.49 -6.49 9.63
N LEU A 91 -14.10 -7.45 8.91
CA LEU A 91 -15.54 -7.53 8.69
C LEU A 91 -16.21 -8.40 9.78
N PHE A 92 -17.11 -7.82 10.55
CA PHE A 92 -17.71 -8.48 11.70
C PHE A 92 -19.23 -8.27 11.85
N ALA A 93 -19.81 -7.32 11.12
CA ALA A 93 -21.23 -7.02 11.22
C ALA A 93 -22.12 -8.07 10.50
N PRO A 94 -23.40 -8.19 10.86
CA PRO A 94 -24.33 -9.10 10.21
C PRO A 94 -24.54 -8.82 8.72
N THR A 95 -24.50 -7.54 8.32
CA THR A 95 -24.70 -7.11 6.93
C THR A 95 -23.60 -6.17 6.46
N VAL A 96 -23.43 -6.07 5.14
CA VAL A 96 -22.47 -5.16 4.50
C VAL A 96 -22.75 -3.69 4.88
N VAL A 97 -24.02 -3.28 4.87
CA VAL A 97 -24.38 -1.89 5.21
C VAL A 97 -24.02 -1.55 6.65
N GLU A 98 -24.27 -2.46 7.59
CA GLU A 98 -23.94 -2.27 9.00
C GLU A 98 -22.41 -2.23 9.22
N ASP A 99 -21.66 -3.05 8.51
CA ASP A 99 -20.21 -3.07 8.58
C ASP A 99 -19.61 -1.75 8.09
N VAL A 100 -20.03 -1.28 6.92
CA VAL A 100 -19.56 -0.01 6.34
C VAL A 100 -20.03 1.20 7.16
N ALA A 101 -21.19 1.14 7.82
CA ALA A 101 -21.70 2.20 8.69
C ALA A 101 -20.98 2.30 10.03
N PHE A 102 -20.27 1.26 10.47
CA PHE A 102 -19.66 1.20 11.80
C PHE A 102 -18.71 2.37 12.10
N GLY A 103 -17.81 2.67 11.16
CA GLY A 103 -16.88 3.79 11.28
C GLY A 103 -17.58 5.15 11.43
N PRO A 104 -18.42 5.56 10.47
CA PRO A 104 -19.21 6.80 10.52
C PRO A 104 -20.07 6.93 11.77
N LEU A 105 -20.71 5.85 12.23
CA LEU A 105 -21.48 5.85 13.48
C LEU A 105 -20.60 6.16 14.70
N ASN A 106 -19.42 5.55 14.79
CA ASN A 106 -18.48 5.83 15.89
C ASN A 106 -17.88 7.24 15.83
N MET A 107 -17.92 7.89 14.68
CA MET A 107 -17.57 9.31 14.55
C MET A 107 -18.67 10.25 15.06
N GLY A 108 -19.84 9.72 15.43
CA GLY A 108 -20.97 10.50 15.94
C GLY A 108 -21.74 11.27 14.86
N LEU A 109 -21.67 10.84 13.60
CA LEU A 109 -22.37 11.45 12.50
C LEU A 109 -23.89 11.21 12.58
N SER A 110 -24.68 12.12 12.01
CA SER A 110 -26.13 11.95 11.89
C SER A 110 -26.46 10.74 11.02
N ARG A 111 -27.66 10.17 11.23
CA ARG A 111 -28.13 9.01 10.44
C ARG A 111 -28.11 9.29 8.94
N ASP A 112 -28.59 10.44 8.52
CA ASP A 112 -28.65 10.83 7.10
C ASP A 112 -27.24 10.93 6.50
N GLU A 113 -26.28 11.47 7.26
CA GLU A 113 -24.88 11.54 6.81
C GLU A 113 -24.24 10.17 6.73
N VAL A 114 -24.50 9.27 7.70
CA VAL A 114 -24.04 7.88 7.66
C VAL A 114 -24.58 7.17 6.42
N GLU A 115 -25.88 7.23 6.17
CA GLU A 115 -26.52 6.60 5.00
C GLU A 115 -25.92 7.13 3.67
N ASN A 116 -25.70 8.45 3.57
CA ASN A 116 -25.08 9.08 2.41
C ASN A 116 -23.65 8.59 2.18
N ARG A 117 -22.81 8.58 3.23
CA ARG A 117 -21.41 8.13 3.13
C ARG A 117 -21.30 6.64 2.79
N VAL A 118 -22.10 5.79 3.43
CA VAL A 118 -22.18 4.35 3.15
C VAL A 118 -22.56 4.10 1.70
N SER A 119 -23.63 4.77 1.19
CA SER A 119 -24.07 4.62 -0.19
C SER A 119 -22.96 5.03 -1.18
N LYS A 120 -22.30 6.18 -0.93
CA LYS A 120 -21.17 6.65 -1.76
C LYS A 120 -19.99 5.67 -1.74
N ALA A 121 -19.62 5.18 -0.56
CA ALA A 121 -18.51 4.25 -0.40
C ALA A 121 -18.78 2.93 -1.13
N LEU A 122 -19.95 2.32 -0.95
CA LEU A 122 -20.34 1.08 -1.62
C LEU A 122 -20.38 1.24 -3.15
N LYS A 123 -20.91 2.35 -3.66
CA LYS A 123 -20.87 2.66 -5.11
C LYS A 123 -19.43 2.77 -5.61
N LYS A 124 -18.55 3.45 -4.87
CA LYS A 124 -17.16 3.69 -5.27
C LYS A 124 -16.35 2.39 -5.41
N VAL A 125 -16.60 1.42 -4.53
CA VAL A 125 -15.96 0.11 -4.60
C VAL A 125 -16.70 -0.91 -5.46
N GLY A 126 -17.83 -0.54 -6.10
CA GLY A 126 -18.63 -1.44 -6.95
C GLY A 126 -19.38 -2.52 -6.16
N MET A 127 -19.83 -2.18 -4.96
CA MET A 127 -20.61 -3.07 -4.06
C MET A 127 -22.04 -2.60 -3.83
N ALA A 128 -22.54 -1.67 -4.63
CA ALA A 128 -23.95 -1.29 -4.62
C ALA A 128 -24.84 -2.51 -4.98
N GLY A 129 -25.92 -2.72 -4.25
CA GLY A 129 -26.81 -3.90 -4.37
C GLY A 129 -26.39 -5.08 -3.51
N PHE A 130 -25.37 -4.91 -2.65
CA PHE A 130 -24.90 -5.93 -1.70
C PHE A 130 -25.16 -5.54 -0.24
N GLU A 131 -25.89 -4.45 0.00
CA GLU A 131 -26.10 -3.83 1.31
C GLU A 131 -26.60 -4.81 2.37
N ASP A 132 -27.60 -5.63 2.03
CA ASP A 132 -28.25 -6.57 2.96
C ASP A 132 -27.57 -7.94 3.02
N LYS A 133 -26.50 -8.15 2.26
CA LYS A 133 -25.78 -9.42 2.28
C LYS A 133 -24.89 -9.52 3.51
N ALA A 134 -24.81 -10.72 4.06
CA ALA A 134 -23.86 -11.02 5.11
C ALA A 134 -22.43 -11.12 4.53
N PRO A 135 -21.43 -10.52 5.17
CA PRO A 135 -20.03 -10.54 4.69
C PRO A 135 -19.48 -11.94 4.39
N HIS A 136 -19.86 -12.96 5.17
CA HIS A 136 -19.39 -14.33 4.97
C HIS A 136 -19.94 -15.00 3.68
N HIS A 137 -20.96 -14.43 3.03
CA HIS A 137 -21.46 -14.89 1.73
C HIS A 137 -20.75 -14.23 0.54
N LEU A 138 -19.78 -13.36 0.79
CA LEU A 138 -19.03 -12.64 -0.24
C LEU A 138 -17.78 -13.42 -0.66
N SER A 139 -17.39 -13.29 -1.94
CA SER A 139 -16.07 -13.74 -2.39
C SER A 139 -14.94 -12.93 -1.75
N GLY A 140 -13.71 -13.45 -1.71
CA GLY A 140 -12.55 -12.76 -1.12
C GLY A 140 -12.35 -11.35 -1.69
N GLY A 141 -12.49 -11.17 -3.01
CA GLY A 141 -12.40 -9.85 -3.65
C GLY A 141 -13.56 -8.91 -3.28
N GLN A 142 -14.77 -9.45 -3.07
CA GLN A 142 -15.89 -8.66 -2.59
C GLN A 142 -15.69 -8.24 -1.12
N LYS A 143 -15.22 -9.14 -0.26
CA LYS A 143 -14.86 -8.82 1.14
C LYS A 143 -13.81 -7.71 1.22
N LYS A 144 -12.74 -7.79 0.40
CA LYS A 144 -11.72 -6.72 0.30
C LYS A 144 -12.35 -5.38 -0.06
N ARG A 145 -13.26 -5.34 -1.03
CA ARG A 145 -13.95 -4.10 -1.42
C ARG A 145 -14.84 -3.55 -0.31
N VAL A 146 -15.53 -4.41 0.42
CA VAL A 146 -16.34 -3.98 1.57
C VAL A 146 -15.45 -3.43 2.68
N ALA A 147 -14.32 -4.08 2.99
CA ALA A 147 -13.35 -3.56 3.96
C ALA A 147 -12.80 -2.18 3.55
N ILE A 148 -12.48 -1.98 2.26
CA ILE A 148 -12.08 -0.67 1.72
C ILE A 148 -13.25 0.33 1.83
N ALA A 149 -14.51 -0.09 1.55
CA ALA A 149 -15.67 0.80 1.68
C ALA A 149 -15.89 1.27 3.12
N GLY A 150 -15.70 0.41 4.12
CA GLY A 150 -15.78 0.77 5.54
C GLY A 150 -14.80 1.88 5.91
N ILE A 151 -13.59 1.81 5.37
CA ILE A 151 -12.59 2.88 5.55
C ILE A 151 -12.98 4.14 4.77
N LEU A 152 -13.40 4.00 3.49
CA LEU A 152 -13.81 5.15 2.66
C LEU A 152 -14.99 5.92 3.24
N ALA A 153 -15.93 5.25 3.90
CA ALA A 153 -17.07 5.89 4.54
C ALA A 153 -16.69 6.84 5.68
N MET A 154 -15.50 6.66 6.26
CA MET A 154 -14.93 7.58 7.26
C MET A 154 -14.30 8.83 6.62
N GLU A 155 -14.10 8.85 5.29
CA GLU A 155 -13.44 9.91 4.53
C GLU A 155 -12.04 10.26 5.05
N PRO A 156 -11.15 9.27 5.22
CA PRO A 156 -9.81 9.53 5.73
C PRO A 156 -8.97 10.30 4.70
N LYS A 157 -7.94 10.99 5.16
CA LYS A 157 -6.94 11.65 4.29
C LYS A 157 -5.88 10.67 3.78
N ILE A 158 -5.66 9.60 4.53
CA ILE A 158 -4.63 8.60 4.28
C ILE A 158 -5.27 7.22 4.40
N MET A 159 -5.01 6.37 3.42
CA MET A 159 -5.39 4.96 3.46
C MET A 159 -4.13 4.09 3.43
N VAL A 160 -4.00 3.24 4.43
CA VAL A 160 -2.93 2.26 4.56
C VAL A 160 -3.51 0.88 4.27
N LEU A 161 -2.92 0.12 3.36
CA LEU A 161 -3.44 -1.18 2.97
C LEU A 161 -2.33 -2.23 3.11
N ASP A 162 -2.57 -3.23 3.94
CA ASP A 162 -1.65 -4.34 4.10
C ASP A 162 -1.99 -5.44 3.09
N GLU A 163 -1.11 -5.65 2.12
CA GLU A 163 -1.24 -6.63 1.03
C GLU A 163 -2.65 -6.70 0.40
N PRO A 164 -3.19 -5.59 -0.16
CA PRO A 164 -4.58 -5.51 -0.59
C PRO A 164 -4.94 -6.46 -1.72
N THR A 165 -3.98 -6.99 -2.47
CA THR A 165 -4.18 -7.91 -3.60
C THR A 165 -3.92 -9.36 -3.26
N SER A 166 -3.45 -9.66 -2.04
CA SER A 166 -3.15 -11.02 -1.60
C SER A 166 -4.41 -11.91 -1.62
N GLY A 167 -4.25 -13.13 -2.14
CA GLY A 167 -5.35 -14.10 -2.21
C GLY A 167 -6.41 -13.83 -3.29
N LEU A 168 -6.20 -12.82 -4.15
CA LEU A 168 -7.10 -12.51 -5.26
C LEU A 168 -6.61 -13.12 -6.57
N ASP A 169 -7.57 -13.42 -7.46
CA ASP A 169 -7.26 -13.72 -8.86
C ASP A 169 -6.68 -12.46 -9.58
N PRO A 170 -6.02 -12.61 -10.73
CA PRO A 170 -5.42 -11.47 -11.44
C PRO A 170 -6.42 -10.36 -11.79
N LYS A 171 -7.67 -10.71 -12.07
CA LYS A 171 -8.73 -9.74 -12.37
C LYS A 171 -9.12 -8.94 -11.12
N GLY A 172 -9.31 -9.63 -9.99
CA GLY A 172 -9.62 -9.01 -8.70
C GLY A 172 -8.49 -8.09 -8.24
N ALA A 173 -7.24 -8.55 -8.31
CA ALA A 173 -6.06 -7.76 -7.97
C ALA A 173 -5.98 -6.47 -8.83
N SER A 174 -6.14 -6.59 -10.16
CA SER A 174 -6.16 -5.45 -11.07
C SER A 174 -7.29 -4.45 -10.74
N GLN A 175 -8.47 -4.95 -10.36
CA GLN A 175 -9.60 -4.09 -10.00
C GLN A 175 -9.36 -3.31 -8.70
N ILE A 176 -8.73 -3.94 -7.69
CA ILE A 176 -8.35 -3.26 -6.45
C ILE A 176 -7.30 -2.19 -6.73
N LEU A 177 -6.23 -2.51 -7.46
CA LEU A 177 -5.19 -1.52 -7.80
C LEU A 177 -5.74 -0.34 -8.60
N LYS A 178 -6.63 -0.57 -9.58
CA LYS A 178 -7.30 0.51 -10.33
C LYS A 178 -8.16 1.38 -9.43
N LEU A 179 -8.86 0.80 -8.46
CA LEU A 179 -9.62 1.54 -7.47
C LEU A 179 -8.70 2.44 -6.63
N LEU A 180 -7.61 1.88 -6.12
CA LEU A 180 -6.64 2.63 -5.30
C LEU A 180 -5.97 3.75 -6.09
N TYR A 181 -5.56 3.47 -7.33
CA TYR A 181 -5.01 4.48 -8.23
C TYR A 181 -6.00 5.64 -8.46
N LYS A 182 -7.28 5.34 -8.73
CA LYS A 182 -8.32 6.37 -8.89
C LYS A 182 -8.53 7.19 -7.61
N LEU A 183 -8.48 6.56 -6.44
CA LEU A 183 -8.59 7.27 -5.16
C LEU A 183 -7.40 8.21 -4.95
N ASN A 184 -6.21 7.79 -5.36
CA ASN A 184 -5.01 8.61 -5.30
C ASN A 184 -5.08 9.81 -6.26
N GLU A 185 -5.54 9.61 -7.51
CA GLU A 185 -5.80 10.72 -8.47
C GLU A 185 -6.82 11.74 -7.93
N GLU A 186 -7.76 11.30 -7.08
CA GLU A 186 -8.71 12.16 -6.38
C GLU A 186 -8.07 12.87 -5.16
N GLY A 187 -6.78 12.70 -4.91
CA GLY A 187 -5.98 13.39 -3.89
C GLY A 187 -5.81 12.64 -2.57
N MET A 188 -6.24 11.37 -2.48
CA MET A 188 -6.02 10.54 -1.30
C MET A 188 -4.55 10.09 -1.23
N THR A 189 -3.94 10.19 -0.06
CA THR A 189 -2.61 9.59 0.18
C THR A 189 -2.79 8.10 0.42
N ILE A 190 -2.02 7.27 -0.30
CA ILE A 190 -2.15 5.80 -0.24
C ILE A 190 -0.80 5.17 0.10
N ILE A 191 -0.81 4.25 1.05
CA ILE A 191 0.35 3.47 1.44
C ILE A 191 -0.03 1.98 1.30
N ILE A 192 0.75 1.23 0.54
CA ILE A 192 0.48 -0.19 0.27
C ILE A 192 1.68 -1.02 0.68
N SER A 193 1.50 -2.06 1.49
CA SER A 193 2.48 -3.13 1.56
C SER A 193 2.22 -4.14 0.46
N THR A 194 3.26 -4.68 -0.14
CA THR A 194 3.15 -5.77 -1.11
C THR A 194 4.45 -6.53 -1.25
N HIS A 195 4.35 -7.78 -1.70
CA HIS A 195 5.47 -8.57 -2.20
C HIS A 195 5.44 -8.71 -3.74
N ASP A 196 4.41 -8.18 -4.40
CA ASP A 196 4.30 -8.20 -5.87
C ASP A 196 5.03 -7.01 -6.49
N VAL A 197 6.32 -7.21 -6.76
CA VAL A 197 7.23 -6.20 -7.31
C VAL A 197 6.89 -5.82 -8.76
N ASP A 198 6.15 -6.67 -9.51
CA ASP A 198 5.85 -6.41 -10.93
C ASP A 198 4.83 -5.28 -11.10
N MET A 199 3.95 -5.10 -10.12
CA MET A 199 2.89 -4.08 -10.18
C MET A 199 3.34 -2.73 -9.65
N VAL A 200 4.32 -2.71 -8.75
CA VAL A 200 4.75 -1.50 -8.03
C VAL A 200 5.20 -0.37 -8.97
N PRO A 201 6.00 -0.61 -10.03
CA PRO A 201 6.42 0.45 -10.96
C PRO A 201 5.27 1.14 -11.71
N LEU A 202 4.06 0.54 -11.70
CA LEU A 202 2.91 1.07 -12.42
C LEU A 202 2.13 2.11 -11.63
N TYR A 203 2.31 2.20 -10.31
CA TYR A 203 1.48 3.05 -9.46
C TYR A 203 2.23 3.78 -8.34
N ALA A 204 3.41 3.32 -7.93
CA ALA A 204 4.09 3.92 -6.80
C ALA A 204 4.95 5.13 -7.20
N ASP A 205 4.77 6.25 -6.50
CA ASP A 205 5.64 7.42 -6.61
C ASP A 205 6.95 7.19 -5.84
N LYS A 206 6.87 6.50 -4.70
CA LYS A 206 7.99 6.19 -3.83
C LYS A 206 7.90 4.77 -3.31
N ILE A 207 9.04 4.12 -3.18
CA ILE A 207 9.18 2.77 -2.65
C ILE A 207 10.08 2.81 -1.42
N TYR A 208 9.70 2.05 -0.42
CA TYR A 208 10.55 1.67 0.72
C TYR A 208 10.77 0.18 0.72
N ILE A 209 12.00 -0.26 1.01
CA ILE A 209 12.31 -1.67 1.26
C ILE A 209 12.62 -1.83 2.74
N ILE A 210 11.81 -2.66 3.41
CA ILE A 210 12.03 -3.05 4.80
C ILE A 210 12.55 -4.49 4.86
N SER A 211 13.60 -4.71 5.64
CA SER A 211 14.16 -6.04 5.89
C SER A 211 14.69 -6.10 7.32
N GLY A 212 14.34 -7.17 8.05
CA GLY A 212 14.77 -7.33 9.45
C GLY A 212 14.37 -6.17 10.37
N GLY A 213 13.25 -5.50 10.11
CA GLY A 213 12.77 -4.36 10.91
C GLY A 213 13.43 -3.02 10.60
N GLU A 214 14.24 -2.90 9.55
CA GLU A 214 14.93 -1.68 9.14
C GLU A 214 14.58 -1.28 7.71
N ILE A 215 14.50 0.01 7.42
CA ILE A 215 14.44 0.51 6.03
C ILE A 215 15.85 0.47 5.46
N ILE A 216 16.06 -0.40 4.46
CA ILE A 216 17.37 -0.60 3.83
C ILE A 216 17.53 0.15 2.51
N LYS A 217 16.43 0.60 1.91
CA LYS A 217 16.42 1.39 0.68
C LYS A 217 15.12 2.17 0.57
N GLU A 218 15.22 3.38 0.02
CA GLU A 218 14.07 4.18 -0.40
C GLU A 218 14.39 4.96 -1.67
N GLY A 219 13.38 5.33 -2.43
CA GLY A 219 13.51 6.14 -3.63
C GLY A 219 12.32 5.97 -4.56
N ASN A 220 12.42 6.55 -5.77
CA ASN A 220 11.48 6.25 -6.84
C ASN A 220 11.68 4.81 -7.36
N PRO A 221 10.76 4.27 -8.17
CA PRO A 221 10.87 2.90 -8.66
C PRO A 221 12.19 2.59 -9.39
N HIS A 222 12.70 3.51 -10.22
CA HIS A 222 13.95 3.30 -10.97
C HIS A 222 15.17 3.29 -10.06
N ASP A 223 15.24 4.19 -9.05
CA ASP A 223 16.32 4.23 -8.06
C ASP A 223 16.38 2.94 -7.23
N VAL A 224 15.20 2.44 -6.86
CA VAL A 224 15.11 1.25 -5.99
C VAL A 224 15.41 -0.02 -6.77
N PHE A 225 14.75 -0.26 -7.91
CA PHE A 225 14.95 -1.48 -8.71
C PHE A 225 16.24 -1.45 -9.54
N GLY A 226 16.86 -0.28 -9.75
CA GLY A 226 18.20 -0.14 -10.32
C GLY A 226 19.31 -0.68 -9.41
N ASP A 227 19.08 -0.69 -8.10
CA ASP A 227 20.01 -1.27 -7.12
C ASP A 227 19.73 -2.77 -6.91
N VAL A 228 20.08 -3.56 -7.91
CA VAL A 228 19.83 -5.00 -7.97
C VAL A 228 20.43 -5.75 -6.78
N GLU A 229 21.57 -5.28 -6.26
CA GLU A 229 22.27 -5.92 -5.14
C GLU A 229 21.46 -5.79 -3.84
N THR A 230 20.94 -4.60 -3.55
CA THR A 230 20.09 -4.36 -2.37
C THR A 230 18.77 -5.13 -2.47
N ILE A 231 18.14 -5.19 -3.67
CA ILE A 231 16.93 -5.99 -3.88
C ILE A 231 17.18 -7.48 -3.54
N ARG A 232 18.28 -8.04 -4.02
CA ARG A 232 18.63 -9.45 -3.75
C ARG A 232 18.99 -9.69 -2.28
N LYS A 233 19.71 -8.78 -1.64
CA LYS A 233 20.00 -8.82 -0.19
C LYS A 233 18.74 -8.81 0.66
N ALA A 234 17.69 -8.10 0.20
CA ALA A 234 16.39 -8.07 0.84
C ALA A 234 15.54 -9.33 0.60
N ASN A 235 16.07 -10.36 -0.06
CA ASN A 235 15.33 -11.54 -0.51
C ASN A 235 14.11 -11.19 -1.39
N LEU A 236 14.21 -10.09 -2.14
CA LEU A 236 13.22 -9.70 -3.13
C LEU A 236 13.73 -10.04 -4.54
N ARG A 237 12.80 -10.22 -5.47
CA ARG A 237 13.11 -10.34 -6.90
C ARG A 237 13.01 -8.97 -7.59
N LEU A 238 13.68 -8.83 -8.71
CA LEU A 238 13.40 -7.73 -9.62
C LEU A 238 12.03 -7.89 -10.27
N PRO A 239 11.38 -6.79 -10.70
CA PRO A 239 10.30 -6.87 -11.67
C PRO A 239 10.72 -7.70 -12.87
N ARG A 240 9.81 -8.53 -13.41
CA ARG A 240 10.15 -9.48 -14.52
C ARG A 240 10.75 -8.77 -15.73
N ILE A 241 10.26 -7.58 -16.04
CA ILE A 241 10.77 -6.77 -17.15
C ILE A 241 12.20 -6.30 -16.84
N ALA A 242 12.46 -5.76 -15.65
CA ALA A 242 13.81 -5.37 -15.26
C ALA A 242 14.79 -6.54 -15.30
N HIS A 243 14.35 -7.73 -14.85
CA HIS A 243 15.17 -8.94 -14.89
C HIS A 243 15.47 -9.39 -16.32
N LEU A 244 14.49 -9.35 -17.24
CA LEU A 244 14.72 -9.62 -18.66
C LEU A 244 15.74 -8.65 -19.24
N MET A 245 15.60 -7.36 -18.98
CA MET A 245 16.53 -6.34 -19.50
C MET A 245 17.93 -6.47 -18.89
N GLU A 246 18.01 -6.93 -17.63
CA GLU A 246 19.30 -7.27 -16.99
C GLU A 246 20.02 -8.41 -17.75
N ILE A 247 19.29 -9.48 -18.10
CA ILE A 247 19.84 -10.63 -18.86
C ILE A 247 20.32 -10.16 -20.22
N LEU A 248 19.47 -9.46 -20.98
CA LEU A 248 19.82 -8.94 -22.31
C LEU A 248 21.10 -8.06 -22.28
N LYS A 249 21.25 -7.26 -21.22
CA LYS A 249 22.44 -6.41 -21.06
C LYS A 249 23.69 -7.21 -20.65
N LYS A 250 23.57 -8.15 -19.73
CA LYS A 250 24.74 -8.87 -19.16
C LYS A 250 25.20 -10.04 -20.00
N GLU A 251 24.26 -10.85 -20.50
CA GLU A 251 24.56 -12.10 -21.20
C GLU A 251 24.62 -11.89 -22.71
N ASP A 252 23.64 -11.17 -23.28
CA ASP A 252 23.56 -10.92 -24.73
C ASP A 252 24.32 -9.66 -25.14
N LYS A 253 24.90 -8.91 -24.18
CA LYS A 253 25.71 -7.70 -24.40
C LYS A 253 24.99 -6.59 -25.16
N LEU A 254 23.65 -6.57 -25.11
CA LEU A 254 22.88 -5.49 -25.70
C LEU A 254 23.09 -4.20 -24.89
N SER A 255 23.33 -3.11 -25.61
CA SER A 255 23.61 -1.81 -25.00
C SER A 255 22.35 -0.95 -25.04
N PHE A 256 21.68 -0.80 -23.90
CA PHE A 256 20.55 0.12 -23.75
C PHE A 256 21.02 1.42 -23.10
N SER A 257 20.54 2.55 -23.63
CA SER A 257 20.74 3.87 -23.02
C SER A 257 19.78 4.09 -21.87
N GLY A 258 20.25 4.69 -20.77
CA GLY A 258 19.40 5.10 -19.65
C GLY A 258 19.20 4.05 -18.55
N GLU A 259 18.14 4.25 -17.78
CA GLU A 259 17.77 3.41 -16.63
C GLU A 259 17.19 2.06 -17.09
N TYR A 260 17.20 1.08 -16.18
CA TYR A 260 16.56 -0.21 -16.45
C TYR A 260 15.05 -0.03 -16.63
N PRO A 261 14.49 -0.47 -17.77
CA PRO A 261 13.04 -0.50 -17.95
C PRO A 261 12.36 -1.39 -16.92
N LEU A 262 11.33 -0.86 -16.29
CA LEU A 262 10.55 -1.55 -15.26
C LEU A 262 9.20 -2.04 -15.77
N THR A 263 8.73 -1.45 -16.89
CA THR A 263 7.44 -1.73 -17.50
C THR A 263 7.60 -2.26 -18.92
N ILE A 264 6.57 -2.95 -19.44
CA ILE A 264 6.54 -3.42 -20.83
C ILE A 264 6.69 -2.25 -21.81
N GLY A 265 6.05 -1.11 -21.50
CA GLY A 265 6.12 0.09 -22.37
C GLY A 265 7.54 0.64 -22.48
N GLU A 266 8.24 0.76 -21.36
CA GLU A 266 9.63 1.21 -21.32
C GLU A 266 10.57 0.23 -22.02
N ALA A 267 10.44 -1.08 -21.76
CA ALA A 267 11.25 -2.10 -22.41
C ALA A 267 11.05 -2.11 -23.92
N ARG A 268 9.80 -2.01 -24.38
CA ARG A 268 9.50 -1.90 -25.82
C ARG A 268 10.21 -0.70 -26.46
N LYS A 269 10.16 0.46 -25.78
CA LYS A 269 10.83 1.68 -26.28
C LYS A 269 12.34 1.46 -26.38
N SER A 270 12.99 0.97 -25.34
CA SER A 270 14.43 0.71 -25.29
C SER A 270 14.87 -0.30 -26.36
N LEU A 271 14.09 -1.35 -26.61
CA LEU A 271 14.37 -2.35 -27.63
C LEU A 271 14.24 -1.77 -29.04
N LEU A 272 13.25 -0.93 -29.32
CA LEU A 272 13.09 -0.27 -30.61
C LEU A 272 14.26 0.70 -30.88
N GLU A 273 14.65 1.51 -29.91
CA GLU A 273 15.81 2.40 -29.99
C GLU A 273 17.12 1.63 -30.28
N TYR A 274 17.30 0.47 -29.64
CA TYR A 274 18.44 -0.41 -29.89
C TYR A 274 18.45 -0.92 -31.36
N ILE A 275 17.32 -1.47 -31.83
CA ILE A 275 17.18 -1.99 -33.21
C ILE A 275 17.46 -0.90 -34.23
N GLU A 276 16.90 0.30 -34.06
CA GLU A 276 17.13 1.42 -34.97
C GLU A 276 18.60 1.87 -34.99
N SER A 277 19.26 1.85 -33.83
CA SER A 277 20.68 2.20 -33.71
C SER A 277 21.59 1.16 -34.34
N ASP A 278 21.23 -0.11 -34.28
CA ASP A 278 22.01 -1.21 -34.86
C ASP A 278 21.87 -1.24 -36.39
N PHE A 279 20.67 -1.00 -36.91
CA PHE A 279 20.42 -0.84 -38.35
C PHE A 279 21.22 0.33 -38.98
N ASN A 280 21.46 1.42 -38.24
CA ASN A 280 22.21 2.57 -38.71
C ASN A 280 23.75 2.41 -38.61
N ARG A 281 24.23 1.32 -37.99
CA ARG A 281 25.67 1.01 -37.84
C ARG A 281 26.19 -0.03 -38.86
N GLY A 282 25.30 -0.73 -39.54
CA GLY A 282 25.61 -1.72 -40.59
C GLY A 282 25.41 -1.15 -41.98
#